data_b6f9fcdc74cfd938bf07ea75ea23df17
#
_entry.id   b6f9fcdc74cfd938bf07ea75ea23df17
#
_cell.length_a   1.000
_cell.length_b   1.000
_cell.length_c   1.000
_cell.angle_alpha   90.00
_cell.angle_beta   90.00
_cell.angle_gamma   90.00
#
_symmetry.space_group_name_H-M   'P 1'
#
loop_
_entity.id
_entity.type
_entity.pdbx_description
1 polymer ?
#
loop_
_entity_poly.entity_id
_entity_poly.type
_entity_poly.pdbx_seq_one_letter_code
_entity_poly.pdbx_strand_id
1 'polypeptide(L)'
;MYRIFIIFFTGLLLFDASGARAEAYSFIDEDGVVHFTNVPTDSRYKRVGPFKPKKSSGKRTPGTSNKLAPLQLAKQYLEHIQEASTRFTIPIALLRAVMAVESNFNPKAVSSAGAMGLMQLMPQTASEMGVSDPYDPRQSILGGARYLRAMANQFSGDLQLTLAAYNAGHTNVNRYMDVPPFAETQEYVRRVLKLYAEYKDEDPATPPAQSAPGAP
;
A
#
# COMPACT_ATOMS: atom_id res chain seq x y z
N MET A 1 -26.65 -67.16 3.29
CA MET A 1 -25.30 -66.64 3.64
C MET A 1 -24.81 -65.77 2.48
N TYR A 2 -25.07 -64.46 2.53
CA TYR A 2 -24.57 -63.52 1.53
C TYR A 2 -23.39 -62.74 2.11
N ARG A 3 -22.21 -62.88 1.50
CA ARG A 3 -21.02 -62.12 1.83
C ARG A 3 -21.04 -60.81 1.04
N ILE A 4 -21.17 -59.67 1.74
CA ILE A 4 -21.04 -58.33 1.18
C ILE A 4 -19.53 -57.99 1.15
N PHE A 5 -19.01 -57.82 -0.07
CA PHE A 5 -17.67 -57.26 -0.29
C PHE A 5 -17.77 -55.74 -0.32
N ILE A 6 -17.23 -55.09 0.70
CA ILE A 6 -17.08 -53.61 0.71
C ILE A 6 -15.72 -53.32 0.09
N ILE A 7 -15.73 -52.74 -1.11
CA ILE A 7 -14.55 -52.23 -1.78
C ILE A 7 -14.33 -50.77 -1.27
N PHE A 8 -13.30 -50.58 -0.45
CA PHE A 8 -12.83 -49.23 -0.11
C PHE A 8 -12.10 -48.65 -1.31
N PHE A 9 -12.72 -47.65 -1.97
CA PHE A 9 -12.07 -46.85 -2.99
C PHE A 9 -11.37 -45.67 -2.31
N THR A 10 -10.09 -45.78 -2.00
CA THR A 10 -9.23 -44.69 -1.52
C THR A 10 -8.86 -43.82 -2.70
N GLY A 11 -9.74 -42.83 -2.99
CA GLY A 11 -9.43 -41.75 -3.94
C GLY A 11 -8.41 -40.82 -3.33
N LEU A 12 -7.17 -40.91 -3.74
CA LEU A 12 -6.12 -39.93 -3.46
C LEU A 12 -6.41 -38.68 -4.27
N LEU A 13 -7.08 -37.68 -3.65
CA LEU A 13 -7.23 -36.35 -4.21
C LEU A 13 -5.86 -35.65 -4.17
N LEU A 14 -5.15 -35.70 -5.30
CA LEU A 14 -4.02 -34.80 -5.55
C LEU A 14 -4.58 -33.37 -5.65
N PHE A 15 -4.48 -32.60 -4.59
CA PHE A 15 -4.64 -31.16 -4.63
C PHE A 15 -3.46 -30.58 -5.41
N ASP A 16 -3.70 -30.28 -6.68
CA ASP A 16 -2.78 -29.48 -7.49
C ASP A 16 -2.81 -28.05 -6.93
N ALA A 17 -1.83 -27.73 -6.10
CA ALA A 17 -1.61 -26.37 -5.59
C ALA A 17 -0.99 -25.52 -6.71
N SER A 18 -1.72 -25.35 -7.81
CA SER A 18 -1.46 -24.31 -8.79
C SER A 18 -1.69 -22.98 -8.10
N GLY A 19 -0.59 -22.34 -7.67
CA GLY A 19 -0.61 -21.02 -7.08
C GLY A 19 -1.45 -20.08 -7.93
N ALA A 20 -2.65 -19.73 -7.47
CA ALA A 20 -3.53 -18.78 -8.10
C ALA A 20 -2.81 -17.42 -8.15
N ARG A 21 -2.13 -17.15 -9.27
CA ARG A 21 -1.65 -15.80 -9.58
C ARG A 21 -2.88 -14.94 -9.75
N ALA A 22 -3.07 -13.99 -8.85
CA ALA A 22 -4.11 -12.98 -9.02
C ALA A 22 -3.84 -12.25 -10.34
N GLU A 23 -4.70 -12.47 -11.32
CA GLU A 23 -4.64 -11.76 -12.60
C GLU A 23 -5.34 -10.42 -12.44
N ALA A 24 -4.72 -9.36 -12.91
CA ALA A 24 -5.33 -8.04 -12.95
C ALA A 24 -5.83 -7.74 -14.38
N TYR A 25 -6.99 -7.12 -14.44
CA TYR A 25 -7.63 -6.69 -15.69
C TYR A 25 -7.90 -5.20 -15.63
N SER A 26 -7.84 -4.52 -16.77
CA SER A 26 -8.21 -3.11 -16.87
C SER A 26 -8.93 -2.82 -18.16
N PHE A 27 -9.78 -1.77 -18.16
CA PHE A 27 -10.27 -1.12 -19.36
C PHE A 27 -10.29 0.40 -19.16
N ILE A 28 -10.34 1.13 -20.27
CA ILE A 28 -10.49 2.58 -20.27
C ILE A 28 -11.88 2.87 -20.82
N ASP A 29 -12.69 3.63 -20.06
CA ASP A 29 -14.02 4.04 -20.51
C ASP A 29 -13.97 5.23 -21.49
N GLU A 30 -15.15 5.70 -21.95
CA GLU A 30 -15.29 6.79 -22.91
C GLU A 30 -14.81 8.14 -22.36
N ASP A 31 -14.78 8.29 -21.04
CA ASP A 31 -14.30 9.49 -20.34
C ASP A 31 -12.78 9.44 -20.06
N GLY A 32 -12.10 8.37 -20.50
CA GLY A 32 -10.67 8.16 -20.31
C GLY A 32 -10.30 7.62 -18.91
N VAL A 33 -11.28 7.16 -18.13
CA VAL A 33 -11.06 6.58 -16.80
C VAL A 33 -10.59 5.13 -16.93
N VAL A 34 -9.51 4.79 -16.22
CA VAL A 34 -8.96 3.43 -16.22
C VAL A 34 -9.58 2.64 -15.06
N HIS A 35 -10.29 1.57 -15.38
CA HIS A 35 -10.87 0.64 -14.43
C HIS A 35 -9.98 -0.58 -14.25
N PHE A 36 -9.74 -1.00 -13.01
CA PHE A 36 -8.99 -2.21 -12.67
C PHE A 36 -9.85 -3.18 -11.87
N THR A 37 -9.71 -4.48 -12.15
CA THR A 37 -10.37 -5.54 -11.39
C THR A 37 -9.55 -6.83 -11.45
N ASN A 38 -9.70 -7.69 -10.44
CA ASN A 38 -9.21 -9.07 -10.46
C ASN A 38 -10.28 -10.06 -10.93
N VAL A 39 -11.54 -9.59 -11.06
CA VAL A 39 -12.69 -10.38 -11.52
C VAL A 39 -13.41 -9.60 -12.63
N PRO A 40 -13.02 -9.78 -13.90
CA PRO A 40 -13.61 -9.06 -15.01
C PRO A 40 -15.09 -9.44 -15.15
N THR A 41 -15.96 -8.44 -15.13
CA THR A 41 -17.43 -8.61 -15.23
C THR A 41 -17.97 -8.38 -16.63
N ASP A 42 -17.16 -7.84 -17.54
CA ASP A 42 -17.54 -7.61 -18.93
C ASP A 42 -16.33 -7.72 -19.89
N SER A 43 -16.62 -7.77 -21.21
CA SER A 43 -15.64 -8.00 -22.27
C SER A 43 -14.68 -6.83 -22.54
N ARG A 44 -14.93 -5.64 -21.98
CA ARG A 44 -14.06 -4.47 -22.13
C ARG A 44 -12.76 -4.62 -21.33
N TYR A 45 -12.81 -5.42 -20.27
CA TYR A 45 -11.63 -5.70 -19.43
C TYR A 45 -10.59 -6.51 -20.20
N LYS A 46 -9.41 -5.94 -20.35
CA LYS A 46 -8.22 -6.60 -20.93
C LYS A 46 -7.28 -7.00 -19.81
N ARG A 47 -6.75 -8.22 -19.91
CA ARG A 47 -5.74 -8.70 -18.97
C ARG A 47 -4.53 -7.77 -18.97
N VAL A 48 -4.20 -7.24 -17.81
CA VAL A 48 -2.94 -6.52 -17.60
C VAL A 48 -1.84 -7.58 -17.53
N GLY A 49 -1.07 -7.72 -18.62
CA GLY A 49 0.06 -8.65 -18.64
C GLY A 49 1.12 -8.24 -17.58
N PRO A 50 2.05 -9.15 -17.24
CA PRO A 50 3.13 -8.80 -16.33
C PRO A 50 3.84 -7.56 -16.87
N PHE A 51 3.91 -6.52 -16.04
CA PHE A 51 4.52 -5.24 -16.39
C PHE A 51 5.97 -5.48 -16.84
N LYS A 52 6.21 -5.43 -18.16
CA LYS A 52 7.56 -5.39 -18.71
C LYS A 52 7.99 -3.92 -18.66
N PRO A 53 8.94 -3.53 -17.80
CA PRO A 53 9.43 -2.16 -17.81
C PRO A 53 9.98 -1.86 -19.22
N LYS A 54 9.45 -0.81 -19.85
CA LYS A 54 9.95 -0.32 -21.13
C LYS A 54 11.42 0.06 -20.91
N LYS A 55 12.35 -0.66 -21.52
CA LYS A 55 13.77 -0.33 -21.48
C LYS A 55 13.92 1.05 -22.11
N SER A 56 14.03 2.07 -21.27
CA SER A 56 14.49 3.38 -21.67
C SER A 56 15.95 3.22 -22.10
N SER A 57 16.23 3.42 -23.39
CA SER A 57 17.59 3.41 -23.96
C SER A 57 18.33 4.70 -23.66
N GLY A 58 18.24 5.19 -22.44
CA GLY A 58 19.10 6.22 -21.90
C GLY A 58 20.37 5.54 -21.37
N LYS A 59 21.52 5.87 -21.93
CA LYS A 59 22.85 5.47 -21.49
C LYS A 59 23.02 5.92 -20.02
N ARG A 60 22.61 5.05 -19.07
CA ARG A 60 22.87 5.26 -17.64
C ARG A 60 24.31 4.86 -17.41
N THR A 61 25.18 5.84 -17.14
CA THR A 61 26.43 5.61 -16.41
C THR A 61 26.09 4.79 -15.16
N PRO A 62 26.90 3.77 -14.79
CA PRO A 62 26.69 3.02 -13.55
C PRO A 62 27.09 3.93 -12.38
N GLY A 63 26.23 4.88 -12.04
CA GLY A 63 26.19 5.48 -10.73
C GLY A 63 25.62 4.40 -9.82
N THR A 64 26.41 3.95 -8.86
CA THR A 64 25.99 3.12 -7.73
C THR A 64 24.74 3.77 -7.13
N SER A 65 23.57 3.35 -7.59
CA SER A 65 22.29 3.70 -6.97
C SER A 65 22.33 3.08 -5.57
N ASN A 66 22.65 3.93 -4.59
CA ASN A 66 22.79 3.56 -3.20
C ASN A 66 21.37 3.17 -2.69
N LYS A 67 20.96 1.92 -2.91
CA LYS A 67 19.70 1.36 -2.37
C LYS A 67 19.65 1.47 -0.84
N LEU A 68 20.78 1.70 -0.20
CA LEU A 68 20.90 1.84 1.25
C LEU A 68 20.49 3.24 1.77
N ALA A 69 20.43 4.25 0.91
CA ALA A 69 20.13 5.62 1.36
C ALA A 69 18.74 5.77 2.01
N PRO A 70 17.65 5.25 1.44
CA PRO A 70 16.33 5.33 2.09
C PRO A 70 16.25 4.54 3.40
N LEU A 71 16.92 3.38 3.47
CA LEU A 71 16.96 2.56 4.67
C LEU A 71 17.77 3.23 5.79
N GLN A 72 18.90 3.85 5.45
CA GLN A 72 19.71 4.59 6.42
C GLN A 72 19.00 5.86 6.90
N LEU A 73 18.29 6.56 6.01
CA LEU A 73 17.49 7.72 6.38
C LEU A 73 16.31 7.33 7.29
N ALA A 74 15.69 6.17 7.06
CA ALA A 74 14.62 5.67 7.92
C ALA A 74 15.11 5.31 9.34
N LYS A 75 16.38 4.88 9.49
CA LYS A 75 16.94 4.48 10.80
C LYS A 75 16.92 5.62 11.82
N GLN A 76 17.14 6.86 11.41
CA GLN A 76 17.11 7.99 12.33
C GLN A 76 15.74 8.26 12.95
N TYR A 77 14.68 7.74 12.34
CA TYR A 77 13.28 7.87 12.80
C TYR A 77 12.69 6.58 13.35
N LEU A 78 13.51 5.51 13.48
CA LEU A 78 13.02 4.17 13.81
C LEU A 78 12.19 4.13 15.09
N GLU A 79 12.62 4.81 16.15
CA GLU A 79 11.90 4.86 17.42
C GLU A 79 10.51 5.49 17.24
N HIS A 80 10.40 6.59 16.50
CA HIS A 80 9.13 7.27 16.26
C HIS A 80 8.21 6.45 15.35
N ILE A 81 8.78 5.72 14.39
CA ILE A 81 8.03 4.81 13.52
C ILE A 81 7.52 3.61 14.32
N GLN A 82 8.32 3.05 15.23
CA GLN A 82 7.90 1.96 16.14
C GLN A 82 6.79 2.41 17.08
N GLU A 83 6.94 3.60 17.71
CA GLU A 83 5.89 4.20 18.53
C GLU A 83 4.58 4.33 17.74
N ALA A 84 4.64 4.90 16.54
CA ALA A 84 3.48 5.09 15.68
C ALA A 84 2.85 3.77 15.23
N SER A 85 3.68 2.79 14.84
CA SER A 85 3.26 1.44 14.46
C SER A 85 2.47 0.76 15.58
N THR A 86 3.02 0.75 16.78
CA THR A 86 2.38 0.15 17.95
C THR A 86 1.09 0.87 18.31
N ARG A 87 1.11 2.20 18.36
CA ARG A 87 -0.02 3.02 18.80
C ARG A 87 -1.20 2.97 17.85
N PHE A 88 -0.95 2.95 16.55
CA PHE A 88 -1.98 3.00 15.51
C PHE A 88 -2.17 1.67 14.78
N THR A 89 -1.45 0.62 15.16
CA THR A 89 -1.53 -0.72 14.54
C THR A 89 -1.31 -0.64 13.01
N ILE A 90 -0.27 0.08 12.59
CA ILE A 90 0.14 0.22 11.19
C ILE A 90 1.50 -0.45 11.01
N PRO A 91 1.70 -1.32 10.01
CA PRO A 91 2.99 -1.95 9.79
C PRO A 91 4.13 -0.93 9.62
N ILE A 92 5.28 -1.17 10.27
CA ILE A 92 6.50 -0.34 10.15
C ILE A 92 6.86 -0.12 8.68
N ALA A 93 6.85 -1.20 7.90
CA ALA A 93 7.13 -1.16 6.47
C ALA A 93 6.20 -0.22 5.69
N LEU A 94 4.91 -0.15 6.06
CA LEU A 94 3.95 0.76 5.44
C LEU A 94 4.21 2.22 5.80
N LEU A 95 4.48 2.52 7.06
CA LEU A 95 4.85 3.88 7.49
C LEU A 95 6.11 4.36 6.77
N ARG A 96 7.13 3.49 6.66
CA ARG A 96 8.35 3.78 5.91
C ARG A 96 8.07 4.06 4.43
N ALA A 97 7.22 3.26 3.80
CA ALA A 97 6.86 3.43 2.39
C ALA A 97 6.13 4.76 2.13
N VAL A 98 5.19 5.12 3.00
CA VAL A 98 4.50 6.43 2.94
C VAL A 98 5.51 7.57 3.11
N MET A 99 6.34 7.56 4.16
CA MET A 99 7.35 8.60 4.38
C MET A 99 8.34 8.74 3.20
N ALA A 100 8.74 7.62 2.58
CA ALA A 100 9.62 7.64 1.42
C ALA A 100 8.98 8.31 0.22
N VAL A 101 7.68 8.07 -0.02
CA VAL A 101 6.96 8.68 -1.15
C VAL A 101 6.65 10.14 -0.87
N GLU A 102 6.24 10.48 0.35
CA GLU A 102 5.83 11.83 0.74
C GLU A 102 6.99 12.83 0.78
N SER A 103 8.08 12.49 1.43
CA SER A 103 9.14 13.45 1.69
C SER A 103 10.55 12.93 1.38
N ASN A 104 10.68 11.67 0.97
CA ASN A 104 11.98 10.99 0.95
C ASN A 104 12.75 11.14 2.27
N PHE A 105 12.01 11.04 3.40
CA PHE A 105 12.52 11.22 4.77
C PHE A 105 13.08 12.63 5.08
N ASN A 106 12.67 13.65 4.34
CA ASN A 106 13.06 15.04 4.62
C ASN A 106 12.07 15.70 5.61
N PRO A 107 12.47 15.98 6.86
CA PRO A 107 11.55 16.57 7.85
C PRO A 107 11.18 18.03 7.55
N LYS A 108 11.89 18.69 6.64
CA LYS A 108 11.65 20.07 6.23
C LYS A 108 10.97 20.17 4.87
N ALA A 109 10.46 19.06 4.33
CA ALA A 109 9.78 19.06 3.05
C ALA A 109 8.50 19.91 3.10
N VAL A 110 8.29 20.70 2.04
CA VAL A 110 7.06 21.47 1.80
C VAL A 110 6.67 21.27 0.35
N SER A 111 5.43 20.83 0.11
CA SER A 111 4.91 20.70 -1.25
C SER A 111 4.42 22.04 -1.80
N SER A 112 4.22 22.13 -3.12
CA SER A 112 3.62 23.31 -3.76
C SER A 112 2.20 23.60 -3.26
N ALA A 113 1.48 22.58 -2.78
CA ALA A 113 0.15 22.69 -2.19
C ALA A 113 0.17 23.08 -0.69
N GLY A 114 1.36 23.14 -0.07
CA GLY A 114 1.51 23.47 1.35
C GLY A 114 1.47 22.29 2.31
N ALA A 115 1.59 21.05 1.84
CA ALA A 115 1.79 19.89 2.69
C ALA A 115 3.18 19.91 3.33
N MET A 116 3.32 19.47 4.60
CA MET A 116 4.51 19.73 5.41
C MET A 116 5.05 18.49 6.10
N GLY A 117 6.38 18.44 6.23
CA GLY A 117 7.13 17.50 7.06
C GLY A 117 7.26 16.10 6.48
N LEU A 118 7.65 15.14 7.33
CA LEU A 118 7.93 13.76 6.93
C LEU A 118 6.74 13.04 6.29
N MET A 119 5.54 13.31 6.77
CA MET A 119 4.30 12.66 6.35
C MET A 119 3.42 13.56 5.48
N GLN A 120 3.91 14.73 5.07
CA GLN A 120 3.25 15.69 4.18
C GLN A 120 1.81 15.98 4.56
N LEU A 121 1.60 16.37 5.82
CA LEU A 121 0.28 16.75 6.29
C LEU A 121 -0.08 18.16 5.83
N MET A 122 -1.28 18.33 5.27
CA MET A 122 -1.86 19.65 5.05
C MET A 122 -2.10 20.37 6.39
N PRO A 123 -2.02 21.70 6.47
CA PRO A 123 -2.18 22.45 7.71
C PRO A 123 -3.43 22.08 8.51
N GLN A 124 -4.57 21.95 7.84
CA GLN A 124 -5.82 21.56 8.46
C GLN A 124 -5.72 20.13 9.03
N THR A 125 -5.24 19.16 8.23
CA THR A 125 -5.08 17.77 8.67
C THR A 125 -4.10 17.66 9.85
N ALA A 126 -3.00 18.43 9.82
CA ALA A 126 -2.04 18.50 10.92
C ALA A 126 -2.72 18.92 12.22
N SER A 127 -3.52 20.01 12.17
CA SER A 127 -4.29 20.50 13.31
C SER A 127 -5.31 19.46 13.82
N GLU A 128 -6.08 18.84 12.94
CA GLU A 128 -7.06 17.79 13.28
C GLU A 128 -6.39 16.55 13.89
N MET A 129 -5.16 16.24 13.48
CA MET A 129 -4.37 15.13 14.00
C MET A 129 -3.55 15.52 15.25
N GLY A 130 -3.69 16.74 15.76
CA GLY A 130 -3.03 17.19 16.97
C GLY A 130 -1.51 17.43 16.77
N VAL A 131 -1.10 17.82 15.56
CA VAL A 131 0.28 18.18 15.22
C VAL A 131 0.41 19.69 15.31
N SER A 132 1.20 20.17 16.27
CA SER A 132 1.49 21.60 16.46
C SER A 132 2.70 22.07 15.66
N ASP A 133 3.69 21.20 15.47
CA ASP A 133 4.84 21.43 14.59
C ASP A 133 4.99 20.25 13.60
N PRO A 134 4.56 20.41 12.34
CA PRO A 134 4.68 19.37 11.32
C PRO A 134 6.12 19.11 10.89
N TYR A 135 7.08 19.96 11.28
CA TYR A 135 8.50 19.77 11.02
C TYR A 135 9.22 19.02 12.16
N ASP A 136 8.58 18.85 13.31
CA ASP A 136 9.03 17.92 14.35
C ASP A 136 8.81 16.48 13.89
N PRO A 137 9.89 15.67 13.80
CA PRO A 137 9.79 14.32 13.26
C PRO A 137 8.77 13.44 13.99
N ARG A 138 8.75 13.48 15.31
CA ARG A 138 7.85 12.64 16.10
C ARG A 138 6.40 13.05 15.91
N GLN A 139 6.10 14.36 15.95
CA GLN A 139 4.74 14.83 15.74
C GLN A 139 4.24 14.51 14.33
N SER A 140 5.07 14.77 13.32
CA SER A 140 4.74 14.46 11.92
C SER A 140 4.41 12.98 11.72
N ILE A 141 5.26 12.07 12.23
CA ILE A 141 5.07 10.63 12.10
C ILE A 141 3.82 10.15 12.84
N LEU A 142 3.62 10.59 14.08
CA LEU A 142 2.44 10.21 14.87
C LEU A 142 1.14 10.77 14.26
N GLY A 143 1.14 12.01 13.80
CA GLY A 143 0.00 12.63 13.15
C GLY A 143 -0.37 11.96 11.83
N GLY A 144 0.64 11.70 10.98
CA GLY A 144 0.46 11.00 9.72
C GLY A 144 -0.04 9.57 9.91
N ALA A 145 0.51 8.83 10.89
CA ALA A 145 0.04 7.48 11.21
C ALA A 145 -1.41 7.49 11.75
N ARG A 146 -1.78 8.48 12.57
CA ARG A 146 -3.16 8.66 13.02
C ARG A 146 -4.10 8.92 11.84
N TYR A 147 -3.72 9.78 10.91
CA TYR A 147 -4.52 10.07 9.71
C TYR A 147 -4.64 8.83 8.81
N LEU A 148 -3.53 8.10 8.59
CA LEU A 148 -3.55 6.85 7.82
C LEU A 148 -4.47 5.80 8.46
N ARG A 149 -4.47 5.66 9.81
CA ARG A 149 -5.38 4.78 10.54
C ARG A 149 -6.84 5.23 10.40
N ALA A 150 -7.12 6.53 10.46
CA ALA A 150 -8.46 7.05 10.25
C ALA A 150 -9.00 6.68 8.85
N MET A 151 -8.16 6.81 7.82
CA MET A 151 -8.51 6.40 6.45
C MET A 151 -8.69 4.88 6.36
N ALA A 152 -7.83 4.08 6.97
CA ALA A 152 -7.98 2.62 7.00
C ALA A 152 -9.30 2.19 7.67
N ASN A 153 -9.68 2.82 8.76
CA ASN A 153 -10.95 2.54 9.42
C ASN A 153 -12.16 2.92 8.54
N GLN A 154 -12.08 4.06 7.84
CA GLN A 154 -13.14 4.52 6.96
C GLN A 154 -13.36 3.61 5.75
N PHE A 155 -12.29 3.02 5.22
CA PHE A 155 -12.33 2.14 4.05
C PHE A 155 -12.18 0.66 4.40
N SER A 156 -12.56 0.26 5.63
CA SER A 156 -12.61 -1.14 6.09
C SER A 156 -11.30 -1.91 5.91
N GLY A 157 -10.17 -1.21 5.97
CA GLY A 157 -8.83 -1.79 5.81
C GLY A 157 -8.40 -2.04 4.36
N ASP A 158 -9.21 -1.65 3.35
CA ASP A 158 -8.74 -1.66 1.96
C ASP A 158 -7.53 -0.74 1.81
N LEU A 159 -6.37 -1.33 1.50
CA LEU A 159 -5.12 -0.60 1.48
C LEU A 159 -5.03 0.39 0.32
N GLN A 160 -5.59 0.06 -0.84
CA GLN A 160 -5.55 0.95 -2.00
C GLN A 160 -6.42 2.18 -1.78
N LEU A 161 -7.65 1.97 -1.29
CA LEU A 161 -8.56 3.07 -0.95
C LEU A 161 -8.04 3.90 0.21
N THR A 162 -7.42 3.27 1.22
CA THR A 162 -6.75 3.96 2.34
C THR A 162 -5.66 4.91 1.85
N LEU A 163 -4.77 4.43 0.98
CA LEU A 163 -3.68 5.23 0.42
C LEU A 163 -4.20 6.32 -0.52
N ALA A 164 -5.19 6.00 -1.33
CA ALA A 164 -5.84 7.00 -2.19
C ALA A 164 -6.49 8.11 -1.37
N ALA A 165 -7.15 7.75 -0.26
CA ALA A 165 -7.78 8.72 0.64
C ALA A 165 -6.76 9.55 1.43
N TYR A 166 -5.63 8.96 1.79
CA TYR A 166 -4.53 9.68 2.40
C TYR A 166 -4.01 10.80 1.48
N ASN A 167 -3.81 10.49 0.20
CA ASN A 167 -3.26 11.43 -0.80
C ASN A 167 -4.32 12.42 -1.34
N ALA A 168 -5.47 11.92 -1.79
CA ALA A 168 -6.48 12.73 -2.48
C ALA A 168 -7.62 13.23 -1.58
N GLY A 169 -7.66 12.78 -0.32
CA GLY A 169 -8.76 13.03 0.61
C GLY A 169 -9.92 12.05 0.45
N HIS A 170 -10.51 11.66 1.57
CA HIS A 170 -11.59 10.68 1.63
C HIS A 170 -12.84 11.06 0.82
N THR A 171 -13.14 12.36 0.69
CA THR A 171 -14.29 12.84 -0.09
C THR A 171 -14.19 12.44 -1.56
N ASN A 172 -12.99 12.50 -2.14
CA ASN A 172 -12.78 12.09 -3.52
C ASN A 172 -12.93 10.58 -3.67
N VAL A 173 -12.34 9.78 -2.79
CA VAL A 173 -12.49 8.31 -2.83
C VAL A 173 -13.96 7.90 -2.67
N ASN A 174 -14.71 8.53 -1.75
CA ASN A 174 -16.14 8.29 -1.60
C ASN A 174 -16.95 8.66 -2.84
N ARG A 175 -16.58 9.75 -3.55
CA ARG A 175 -17.26 10.17 -4.79
C ARG A 175 -17.10 9.15 -5.91
N TYR A 176 -15.91 8.60 -6.06
CA TYR A 176 -15.60 7.64 -7.13
C TYR A 176 -15.88 6.19 -6.74
N MET A 177 -16.06 5.91 -5.44
CA MET A 177 -16.21 4.56 -4.86
C MET A 177 -15.03 3.65 -5.24
N ASP A 178 -13.88 4.24 -5.57
CA ASP A 178 -12.64 3.60 -6.02
C ASP A 178 -11.46 4.58 -5.88
N VAL A 179 -10.25 4.16 -6.25
CA VAL A 179 -9.11 5.06 -6.41
C VAL A 179 -9.47 6.13 -7.46
N PRO A 180 -9.50 7.42 -7.09
CA PRO A 180 -9.89 8.47 -8.02
C PRO A 180 -9.03 8.46 -9.29
N PRO A 181 -9.58 8.85 -10.46
CA PRO A 181 -8.86 8.86 -11.74
C PRO A 181 -7.89 10.05 -11.84
N PHE A 182 -7.26 10.40 -10.75
CA PHE A 182 -6.22 11.42 -10.70
C PHE A 182 -4.87 10.75 -10.92
N ALA A 183 -4.16 11.13 -11.97
CA ALA A 183 -2.86 10.54 -12.33
C ALA A 183 -1.86 10.55 -11.16
N GLU A 184 -1.86 11.64 -10.38
CA GLU A 184 -1.02 11.78 -9.18
C GLU A 184 -1.37 10.74 -8.12
N THR A 185 -2.66 10.57 -7.80
CA THR A 185 -3.12 9.62 -6.78
C THR A 185 -2.88 8.17 -7.18
N GLN A 186 -3.13 7.83 -8.44
CA GLN A 186 -2.86 6.49 -8.96
C GLN A 186 -1.36 6.16 -8.89
N GLU A 187 -0.51 7.10 -9.27
CA GLU A 187 0.94 6.96 -9.17
C GLU A 187 1.41 6.87 -7.70
N TYR A 188 0.82 7.67 -6.82
CA TYR A 188 1.08 7.63 -5.39
C TYR A 188 0.80 6.24 -4.80
N VAL A 189 -0.41 5.72 -5.01
CA VAL A 189 -0.81 4.39 -4.54
C VAL A 189 0.14 3.32 -5.06
N ARG A 190 0.45 3.35 -6.36
CA ARG A 190 1.37 2.40 -6.99
C ARG A 190 2.78 2.45 -6.36
N ARG A 191 3.30 3.65 -6.12
CA ARG A 191 4.65 3.84 -5.52
C ARG A 191 4.70 3.36 -4.09
N VAL A 192 3.70 3.71 -3.27
CA VAL A 192 3.66 3.28 -1.86
C VAL A 192 3.54 1.75 -1.77
N LEU A 193 2.65 1.13 -2.54
CA LEU A 193 2.49 -0.33 -2.54
C LEU A 193 3.76 -1.07 -2.96
N LYS A 194 4.48 -0.54 -3.96
CA LYS A 194 5.75 -1.09 -4.40
C LYS A 194 6.79 -1.06 -3.29
N LEU A 195 6.99 0.11 -2.66
CA LEU A 195 7.95 0.26 -1.56
C LEU A 195 7.54 -0.53 -0.32
N TYR A 196 6.24 -0.62 -0.05
CA TYR A 196 5.74 -1.43 1.06
C TYR A 196 6.10 -2.90 0.90
N ALA A 197 5.93 -3.46 -0.30
CA ALA A 197 6.34 -4.83 -0.60
C ALA A 197 7.85 -5.01 -0.41
N GLU A 198 8.68 -4.09 -0.94
CA GLU A 198 10.14 -4.14 -0.80
C GLU A 198 10.58 -4.07 0.68
N TYR A 199 9.99 -3.16 1.47
CA TYR A 199 10.35 -2.99 2.89
C TYR A 199 9.83 -4.11 3.79
N LYS A 200 8.72 -4.75 3.43
CA LYS A 200 8.19 -5.91 4.15
C LYS A 200 9.12 -7.11 4.06
N ASP A 201 9.76 -7.31 2.91
CA ASP A 201 10.71 -8.40 2.70
C ASP A 201 12.05 -8.16 3.43
N GLU A 202 12.39 -6.88 3.69
CA GLU A 202 13.60 -6.49 4.43
C GLU A 202 13.45 -6.56 5.96
N ASP A 203 12.21 -6.61 6.47
CA ASP A 203 11.92 -6.53 7.91
C ASP A 203 11.39 -7.89 8.44
N PRO A 204 12.29 -8.82 8.87
CA PRO A 204 11.91 -10.15 9.33
C PRO A 204 11.06 -10.14 10.62
N ALA A 205 10.85 -8.99 11.24
CA ALA A 205 10.05 -8.82 12.44
C ALA A 205 8.56 -8.57 12.16
N THR A 206 8.10 -8.60 10.90
CA THR A 206 6.66 -8.59 10.62
C THR A 206 6.13 -10.03 10.75
N PRO A 207 5.45 -10.40 11.86
CA PRO A 207 4.86 -11.73 11.95
C PRO A 207 3.88 -11.91 10.77
N PRO A 208 3.83 -13.11 10.15
CA PRO A 208 2.84 -13.38 9.12
C PRO A 208 1.46 -13.06 9.68
N ALA A 209 0.63 -12.39 8.87
CA ALA A 209 -0.73 -12.07 9.25
C ALA A 209 -1.38 -13.30 9.87
N GLN A 210 -1.67 -13.24 11.18
CA GLN A 210 -2.36 -14.32 11.86
C GLN A 210 -3.70 -14.48 11.17
N SER A 211 -3.87 -15.61 10.47
CA SER A 211 -5.16 -16.07 10.02
C SER A 211 -6.11 -16.03 11.23
N ALA A 212 -7.19 -15.27 11.13
CA ALA A 212 -8.20 -15.18 12.17
C ALA A 212 -8.58 -16.61 12.60
N PRO A 213 -8.60 -16.93 13.91
CA PRO A 213 -9.07 -18.22 14.38
C PRO A 213 -10.55 -18.32 13.97
N GLY A 214 -10.88 -19.40 13.25
CA GLY A 214 -12.24 -19.70 12.84
C GLY A 214 -13.18 -19.61 14.04
N ALA A 215 -14.24 -18.83 13.89
CA ALA A 215 -15.35 -18.82 14.82
C ALA A 215 -16.02 -20.20 14.81
N PRO A 216 -16.49 -20.69 15.96
CA PRO A 216 -17.16 -21.98 16.09
C PRO A 216 -18.52 -22.02 15.41
#